data_d4768afc3b69e0f258f6a62214425e79
#
_entry.id   d4768afc3b69e0f258f6a62214425e79
#
_cell.length_a   1.000
_cell.length_b   1.000
_cell.length_c   1.000
_cell.angle_alpha   90.00
_cell.angle_beta   90.00
_cell.angle_gamma   90.00
#
_symmetry.space_group_name_H-M   'P 1'
#
loop_
_entity.id
_entity.type
_entity.pdbx_description
1 polymer ?
#
loop_
_entity_poly.entity_id
_entity_poly.type
_entity_poly.pdbx_seq_one_letter_code
_entity_poly.pdbx_strand_id
1 'polypeptide(L)'
;MNYVIAPVGGNFPSIQAAVDAARAGDTLSIRAGIYHERVVVNKDGLRLIADDGAVLTGSGCAKDKYPDGTEKGTFLSATLLVLGSDVTVENLEIRNDAGDGEIVGQAVAVYAAGDRGIWKNCRLIARQDTLFCGPVMQKVLDEVAPRTLDTVELVESTGNCPLTHSRQYFENCYIRGDVDYIFGPYRCWFENCTLFMNARGGWYTAANTPEDQPWGMVFHKCRLTGECAEGEGKLGRPWRQYARTLFMECDMDEHVSPQGFHDWENWDGIREITDRCGEWRTTGPRADQSTRHPNQKRLTDAEAAEVTVENVLNGWKPEG
;
A
#
# COMPACT_ATOMS: atom_id res chain seq x y z
N MET A 1 6.33 -2.10 -26.30
CA MET A 1 5.13 -1.91 -27.17
C MET A 1 4.06 -1.14 -26.40
N ASN A 2 2.98 -0.71 -27.08
CA ASN A 2 1.82 -0.14 -26.40
C ASN A 2 0.59 -0.98 -26.75
N TYR A 3 -0.11 -1.50 -25.72
CA TYR A 3 -1.35 -2.26 -25.89
C TYR A 3 -2.52 -1.45 -25.33
N VAL A 4 -3.59 -1.38 -26.10
CA VAL A 4 -4.84 -0.74 -25.68
C VAL A 4 -5.77 -1.78 -25.09
N ILE A 5 -6.18 -1.57 -23.84
CA ILE A 5 -7.11 -2.42 -23.10
C ILE A 5 -8.46 -1.71 -23.07
N ALA A 6 -9.48 -2.36 -23.58
CA ALA A 6 -10.86 -1.86 -23.53
C ALA A 6 -11.83 -3.04 -23.59
N PRO A 7 -12.98 -2.98 -22.89
CA PRO A 7 -13.99 -4.05 -22.96
C PRO A 7 -14.48 -4.31 -24.40
N VAL A 8 -14.43 -3.29 -25.26
CA VAL A 8 -14.75 -3.37 -26.70
C VAL A 8 -13.77 -2.51 -27.48
N GLY A 9 -13.22 -3.04 -28.56
CA GLY A 9 -12.38 -2.30 -29.52
C GLY A 9 -10.91 -2.09 -29.13
N GLY A 10 -10.46 -2.69 -28.03
CA GLY A 10 -9.04 -2.71 -27.64
C GLY A 10 -8.26 -3.86 -28.27
N ASN A 11 -6.95 -3.91 -27.99
CA ASN A 11 -6.12 -5.07 -28.30
C ASN A 11 -6.48 -6.27 -27.40
N PHE A 12 -6.87 -5.97 -26.15
CA PHE A 12 -7.28 -6.94 -25.15
C PHE A 12 -8.55 -6.49 -24.42
N PRO A 13 -9.47 -7.43 -24.10
CA PRO A 13 -10.70 -7.10 -23.36
C PRO A 13 -10.49 -6.99 -21.84
N SER A 14 -9.36 -7.48 -21.30
CA SER A 14 -9.04 -7.50 -19.88
C SER A 14 -7.59 -7.07 -19.63
N ILE A 15 -7.32 -6.59 -18.41
CA ILE A 15 -5.98 -6.13 -18.00
C ILE A 15 -5.05 -7.36 -17.87
N GLN A 16 -5.52 -8.47 -17.27
CA GLN A 16 -4.69 -9.67 -17.13
C GLN A 16 -4.25 -10.23 -18.49
N ALA A 17 -5.14 -10.29 -19.48
CA ALA A 17 -4.77 -10.78 -20.80
C ALA A 17 -3.70 -9.92 -21.48
N ALA A 18 -3.73 -8.60 -21.25
CA ALA A 18 -2.69 -7.70 -21.74
C ALA A 18 -1.37 -7.89 -21.01
N VAL A 19 -1.41 -8.04 -19.68
CA VAL A 19 -0.23 -8.36 -18.87
C VAL A 19 0.41 -9.66 -19.33
N ASP A 20 -0.37 -10.71 -19.57
CA ASP A 20 0.13 -12.02 -20.02
C ASP A 20 0.86 -11.93 -21.38
N ALA A 21 0.34 -11.10 -22.29
CA ALA A 21 0.92 -10.88 -23.62
C ALA A 21 2.09 -9.89 -23.66
N ALA A 22 2.18 -8.99 -22.67
CA ALA A 22 3.20 -7.95 -22.62
C ALA A 22 4.60 -8.50 -22.34
N ARG A 23 5.61 -7.72 -22.67
CA ARG A 23 7.01 -7.93 -22.29
C ARG A 23 7.45 -6.87 -21.30
N ALA A 24 8.55 -7.14 -20.58
CA ALA A 24 9.18 -6.14 -19.71
C ALA A 24 9.36 -4.80 -20.46
N GLY A 25 9.03 -3.70 -19.81
CA GLY A 25 9.11 -2.35 -20.36
C GLY A 25 7.96 -1.93 -21.28
N ASP A 26 6.98 -2.79 -21.52
CA ASP A 26 5.81 -2.42 -22.34
C ASP A 26 4.84 -1.48 -21.59
N THR A 27 4.03 -0.76 -22.36
CA THR A 27 2.97 0.12 -21.83
C THR A 27 1.59 -0.48 -22.10
N LEU A 28 0.75 -0.49 -21.09
CA LEU A 28 -0.62 -0.94 -21.10
C LEU A 28 -1.54 0.27 -20.91
N SER A 29 -2.20 0.71 -22.00
CA SER A 29 -3.15 1.84 -21.97
C SER A 29 -4.55 1.32 -21.66
N ILE A 30 -5.03 1.58 -20.44
CA ILE A 30 -6.30 1.06 -19.93
C ILE A 30 -7.38 2.12 -20.18
N ARG A 31 -8.34 1.82 -21.05
CA ARG A 31 -9.45 2.72 -21.35
C ARG A 31 -10.47 2.76 -20.21
N ALA A 32 -11.24 3.84 -20.14
CA ALA A 32 -12.36 3.96 -19.21
C ALA A 32 -13.27 2.74 -19.28
N GLY A 33 -13.68 2.24 -18.12
CA GLY A 33 -14.51 1.04 -17.97
C GLY A 33 -14.27 0.34 -16.64
N ILE A 34 -15.14 -0.62 -16.31
CA ILE A 34 -15.02 -1.43 -15.09
C ILE A 34 -14.50 -2.81 -15.48
N TYR A 35 -13.35 -3.17 -14.89
CA TYR A 35 -12.65 -4.44 -15.09
C TYR A 35 -12.81 -5.29 -13.84
N HIS A 36 -13.70 -6.28 -13.89
CA HIS A 36 -13.94 -7.22 -12.79
C HIS A 36 -12.97 -8.39 -12.89
N GLU A 37 -11.77 -8.21 -12.35
CA GLU A 37 -10.73 -9.24 -12.42
C GLU A 37 -9.71 -9.11 -11.27
N ARG A 38 -9.00 -10.18 -10.98
CA ARG A 38 -7.77 -10.16 -10.20
C ARG A 38 -6.60 -10.12 -11.16
N VAL A 39 -5.70 -9.15 -10.97
CA VAL A 39 -4.56 -8.94 -11.87
C VAL A 39 -3.25 -9.23 -11.16
N VAL A 40 -2.38 -10.00 -11.80
CA VAL A 40 -1.01 -10.29 -11.36
C VAL A 40 -0.03 -9.73 -12.37
N VAL A 41 0.67 -8.67 -11.99
CA VAL A 41 1.73 -8.03 -12.80
C VAL A 41 3.07 -8.64 -12.40
N ASN A 42 3.57 -9.55 -13.20
CA ASN A 42 4.76 -10.36 -12.91
C ASN A 42 5.97 -10.03 -13.81
N LYS A 43 5.95 -8.88 -14.47
CA LYS A 43 7.00 -8.46 -15.41
C LYS A 43 7.54 -7.10 -15.02
N ASP A 44 8.85 -6.94 -15.12
CA ASP A 44 9.54 -5.72 -14.77
C ASP A 44 9.28 -4.59 -15.77
N GLY A 45 9.29 -3.36 -15.28
CA GLY A 45 9.23 -2.14 -16.09
C GLY A 45 7.90 -1.91 -16.80
N LEU A 46 6.84 -2.68 -16.51
CA LEU A 46 5.52 -2.44 -17.11
C LEU A 46 4.96 -1.09 -16.67
N ARG A 47 4.32 -0.41 -17.60
CA ARG A 47 3.58 0.82 -17.34
C ARG A 47 2.09 0.60 -17.58
N LEU A 48 1.29 0.69 -16.53
CA LEU A 48 -0.17 0.63 -16.56
C LEU A 48 -0.70 2.06 -16.49
N ILE A 49 -1.12 2.61 -17.63
CA ILE A 49 -1.58 4.00 -17.75
C ILE A 49 -3.08 3.97 -18.05
N ALA A 50 -3.87 4.48 -17.14
CA ALA A 50 -5.32 4.44 -17.25
C ALA A 50 -5.92 5.78 -17.73
N ASP A 51 -7.01 5.71 -18.47
CA ASP A 51 -7.88 6.84 -18.73
C ASP A 51 -8.72 7.15 -17.47
N ASP A 52 -9.19 8.38 -17.33
CA ASP A 52 -10.16 8.73 -16.30
C ASP A 52 -11.41 7.84 -16.40
N GLY A 53 -11.87 7.32 -15.26
CA GLY A 53 -12.99 6.37 -15.18
C GLY A 53 -12.61 4.90 -15.47
N ALA A 54 -11.33 4.56 -15.55
CA ALA A 54 -10.89 3.17 -15.55
C ALA A 54 -10.84 2.62 -14.11
N VAL A 55 -11.56 1.54 -13.86
CA VAL A 55 -11.69 0.92 -12.53
C VAL A 55 -11.36 -0.57 -12.62
N LEU A 56 -10.36 -1.01 -11.89
CA LEU A 56 -10.11 -2.42 -11.61
C LEU A 56 -10.76 -2.79 -10.27
N THR A 57 -11.64 -3.76 -10.25
CA THR A 57 -12.34 -4.18 -9.02
C THR A 57 -12.32 -5.69 -8.84
N GLY A 58 -12.10 -6.11 -7.58
CA GLY A 58 -12.18 -7.48 -7.11
C GLY A 58 -12.95 -7.55 -5.80
N SER A 59 -13.19 -8.77 -5.33
CA SER A 59 -13.94 -9.03 -4.11
C SER A 59 -13.35 -10.18 -3.27
N GLY A 60 -12.07 -10.50 -3.47
CA GLY A 60 -11.39 -11.50 -2.66
C GLY A 60 -11.24 -11.05 -1.20
N CYS A 61 -11.37 -11.95 -0.25
CA CYS A 61 -11.20 -11.65 1.16
C CYS A 61 -10.44 -12.76 1.92
N ALA A 62 -9.96 -12.44 3.11
CA ALA A 62 -9.17 -13.37 3.91
C ALA A 62 -9.95 -14.62 4.30
N LYS A 63 -11.27 -14.50 4.47
CA LYS A 63 -12.17 -15.62 4.84
C LYS A 63 -12.66 -16.44 3.63
N ASP A 64 -12.25 -16.10 2.40
CA ASP A 64 -12.46 -16.97 1.25
C ASP A 64 -11.82 -18.34 1.50
N LYS A 65 -12.47 -19.40 1.04
CA LYS A 65 -12.04 -20.76 1.34
C LYS A 65 -11.59 -21.51 0.11
N TYR A 66 -10.64 -22.41 0.33
CA TYR A 66 -10.33 -23.48 -0.59
C TYR A 66 -11.40 -24.58 -0.54
N PRO A 67 -11.41 -25.52 -1.51
CA PRO A 67 -12.35 -26.64 -1.51
C PRO A 67 -12.29 -27.53 -0.26
N ASP A 68 -11.14 -27.57 0.43
CA ASP A 68 -10.94 -28.30 1.69
C ASP A 68 -11.44 -27.54 2.93
N GLY A 69 -11.97 -26.33 2.75
CA GLY A 69 -12.49 -25.48 3.82
C GLY A 69 -11.47 -24.59 4.51
N THR A 70 -10.17 -24.68 4.19
CA THR A 70 -9.14 -23.77 4.73
C THR A 70 -9.28 -22.35 4.17
N GLU A 71 -9.01 -21.34 5.00
CA GLU A 71 -9.08 -19.93 4.58
C GLU A 71 -7.88 -19.53 3.74
N LYS A 72 -8.13 -18.72 2.71
CA LYS A 72 -7.09 -18.19 1.82
C LYS A 72 -6.16 -17.21 2.55
N GLY A 73 -6.71 -16.40 3.45
CA GLY A 73 -5.97 -15.40 4.22
C GLY A 73 -5.72 -14.09 3.45
N THR A 74 -5.17 -13.11 4.17
CA THR A 74 -5.01 -11.72 3.75
C THR A 74 -4.38 -11.57 2.36
N PHE A 75 -3.23 -12.20 2.13
CA PHE A 75 -2.40 -11.93 0.95
C PHE A 75 -2.97 -12.47 -0.37
N LEU A 76 -3.86 -13.47 -0.30
CA LEU A 76 -4.56 -13.98 -1.48
C LEU A 76 -5.81 -13.19 -1.84
N SER A 77 -6.24 -12.27 -1.00
CA SER A 77 -7.41 -11.42 -1.23
C SER A 77 -7.16 -10.29 -2.24
N ALA A 78 -5.90 -9.98 -2.55
CA ALA A 78 -5.54 -8.80 -3.32
C ALA A 78 -6.16 -8.77 -4.73
N THR A 79 -6.70 -7.60 -5.09
CA THR A 79 -7.24 -7.34 -6.44
C THR A 79 -6.14 -7.15 -7.46
N LEU A 80 -5.15 -6.28 -7.16
CA LEU A 80 -3.95 -6.08 -7.98
C LEU A 80 -2.70 -6.52 -7.21
N LEU A 81 -1.97 -7.49 -7.76
CA LEU A 81 -0.66 -7.90 -7.26
C LEU A 81 0.42 -7.43 -8.23
N VAL A 82 1.37 -6.61 -7.75
CA VAL A 82 2.51 -6.16 -8.54
C VAL A 82 3.77 -6.84 -8.00
N LEU A 83 4.23 -7.86 -8.71
CA LEU A 83 5.40 -8.67 -8.38
C LEU A 83 6.66 -8.19 -9.11
N GLY A 84 6.48 -7.63 -10.32
CA GLY A 84 7.57 -7.06 -11.10
C GLY A 84 8.15 -5.80 -10.48
N SER A 85 9.45 -5.58 -10.68
CA SER A 85 10.15 -4.35 -10.29
C SER A 85 10.02 -3.26 -11.35
N ASP A 86 10.27 -2.00 -10.98
CA ASP A 86 10.22 -0.84 -11.89
C ASP A 86 8.84 -0.65 -12.58
N VAL A 87 7.78 -1.12 -11.94
CA VAL A 87 6.41 -0.99 -12.47
C VAL A 87 5.83 0.38 -12.13
N THR A 88 5.22 1.02 -13.14
CA THR A 88 4.50 2.28 -12.96
C THR A 88 2.99 2.06 -13.16
N VAL A 89 2.17 2.59 -12.25
CA VAL A 89 0.72 2.60 -12.35
C VAL A 89 0.22 4.04 -12.24
N GLU A 90 -0.52 4.50 -13.24
CA GLU A 90 -0.98 5.89 -13.30
C GLU A 90 -2.50 5.97 -13.56
N ASN A 91 -3.19 6.86 -12.83
CA ASN A 91 -4.60 7.23 -13.01
C ASN A 91 -5.61 6.07 -12.84
N LEU A 92 -5.19 4.92 -12.32
CA LEU A 92 -6.06 3.74 -12.16
C LEU A 92 -6.76 3.77 -10.81
N GLU A 93 -8.07 3.54 -10.81
CA GLU A 93 -8.78 3.21 -9.59
C GLU A 93 -8.76 1.70 -9.37
N ILE A 94 -8.27 1.27 -8.21
CA ILE A 94 -8.19 -0.14 -7.81
C ILE A 94 -9.03 -0.32 -6.56
N ARG A 95 -10.03 -1.22 -6.62
CA ARG A 95 -10.93 -1.51 -5.51
C ARG A 95 -10.85 -2.96 -5.07
N ASN A 96 -11.08 -3.17 -3.77
CA ASN A 96 -11.55 -4.44 -3.27
C ASN A 96 -12.92 -4.23 -2.59
N ASP A 97 -13.95 -4.75 -3.21
CA ASP A 97 -15.35 -4.56 -2.81
C ASP A 97 -15.90 -5.75 -1.99
N ALA A 98 -15.03 -6.53 -1.32
CA ALA A 98 -15.45 -7.68 -0.51
C ALA A 98 -16.41 -7.32 0.64
N GLY A 99 -16.30 -6.09 1.18
CA GLY A 99 -17.21 -5.61 2.20
C GLY A 99 -16.54 -5.29 3.54
N ASP A 100 -17.33 -5.35 4.62
CA ASP A 100 -16.90 -4.94 5.95
C ASP A 100 -15.89 -5.93 6.55
N GLY A 101 -14.75 -5.42 7.06
CA GLY A 101 -13.68 -6.24 7.63
C GLY A 101 -14.11 -7.07 8.85
N GLU A 102 -15.13 -6.66 9.60
CA GLU A 102 -15.69 -7.48 10.69
C GLU A 102 -16.34 -8.77 10.17
N ILE A 103 -16.88 -8.71 8.96
CA ILE A 103 -17.57 -9.84 8.33
C ILE A 103 -16.58 -10.67 7.52
N VAL A 104 -15.83 -10.03 6.61
CA VAL A 104 -15.01 -10.72 5.60
C VAL A 104 -13.53 -10.85 5.99
N GLY A 105 -13.08 -10.14 7.04
CA GLY A 105 -11.68 -9.99 7.40
C GLY A 105 -10.96 -9.01 6.48
N GLN A 106 -9.66 -9.23 6.29
CA GLN A 106 -8.81 -8.42 5.43
C GLN A 106 -9.19 -8.57 3.95
N ALA A 107 -9.12 -7.47 3.20
CA ALA A 107 -9.47 -7.43 1.78
C ALA A 107 -8.58 -6.41 1.05
N VAL A 108 -7.46 -6.89 0.51
CA VAL A 108 -6.42 -6.05 -0.06
C VAL A 108 -6.82 -5.53 -1.44
N ALA A 109 -6.76 -4.22 -1.68
CA ALA A 109 -6.91 -3.67 -3.02
C ALA A 109 -5.59 -3.82 -3.81
N VAL A 110 -4.47 -3.44 -3.21
CA VAL A 110 -3.15 -3.48 -3.86
C VAL A 110 -2.12 -4.20 -3.00
N TYR A 111 -1.41 -5.14 -3.62
CA TYR A 111 -0.25 -5.82 -3.10
C TYR A 111 0.99 -5.39 -3.91
N ALA A 112 1.77 -4.45 -3.39
CA ALA A 112 2.97 -3.91 -4.03
C ALA A 112 4.21 -4.66 -3.53
N ALA A 113 4.64 -5.70 -4.25
CA ALA A 113 5.74 -6.56 -3.85
C ALA A 113 7.05 -6.27 -4.58
N GLY A 114 7.00 -5.89 -5.87
CA GLY A 114 8.21 -5.57 -6.63
C GLY A 114 8.93 -4.34 -6.10
N ASP A 115 10.23 -4.25 -6.36
CA ASP A 115 11.01 -3.06 -5.98
C ASP A 115 10.80 -1.90 -6.96
N ARG A 116 10.94 -0.66 -6.48
CA ARG A 116 10.84 0.59 -7.24
C ARG A 116 9.49 0.76 -7.98
N GLY A 117 8.39 0.41 -7.27
CA GLY A 117 7.04 0.69 -7.78
C GLY A 117 6.71 2.18 -7.72
N ILE A 118 6.15 2.72 -8.80
CA ILE A 118 5.69 4.12 -8.92
C ILE A 118 4.18 4.14 -9.12
N TRP A 119 3.49 4.88 -8.25
CA TRP A 119 2.03 5.01 -8.23
C TRP A 119 1.66 6.50 -8.31
N LYS A 120 1.02 6.92 -9.41
CA LYS A 120 0.67 8.34 -9.62
C LYS A 120 -0.82 8.51 -9.86
N ASN A 121 -1.44 9.45 -9.15
CA ASN A 121 -2.85 9.80 -9.32
C ASN A 121 -3.79 8.60 -9.19
N CYS A 122 -3.39 7.54 -8.50
CA CYS A 122 -4.19 6.33 -8.33
C CYS A 122 -5.20 6.49 -7.20
N ARG A 123 -6.27 5.71 -7.27
CA ARG A 123 -7.25 5.60 -6.19
C ARG A 123 -7.27 4.15 -5.69
N LEU A 124 -6.83 3.93 -4.46
CA LEU A 124 -6.76 2.62 -3.81
C LEU A 124 -7.88 2.56 -2.76
N ILE A 125 -8.87 1.71 -2.98
CA ILE A 125 -10.10 1.72 -2.20
C ILE A 125 -10.42 0.34 -1.69
N ALA A 126 -10.44 0.20 -0.35
CA ALA A 126 -10.96 -0.98 0.33
C ALA A 126 -11.43 -0.60 1.74
N ARG A 127 -11.37 -1.54 2.66
CA ARG A 127 -11.65 -1.34 4.08
C ARG A 127 -10.45 -1.74 4.92
N GLN A 128 -10.46 -2.91 5.54
CA GLN A 128 -9.32 -3.42 6.29
C GLN A 128 -8.21 -3.89 5.34
N ASP A 129 -6.95 -3.47 5.58
CA ASP A 129 -5.76 -3.91 4.85
C ASP A 129 -5.71 -3.47 3.36
N THR A 130 -6.06 -2.23 3.02
CA THR A 130 -6.20 -1.76 1.63
C THR A 130 -4.93 -1.88 0.80
N LEU A 131 -3.77 -1.46 1.33
CA LEU A 131 -2.48 -1.41 0.63
C LEU A 131 -1.41 -2.16 1.42
N PHE A 132 -0.93 -3.27 0.86
CA PHE A 132 0.24 -3.98 1.37
C PHE A 132 1.49 -3.63 0.56
N CYS A 133 2.53 -3.17 1.25
CA CYS A 133 3.86 -2.94 0.69
C CYS A 133 4.84 -3.91 1.32
N GLY A 134 5.02 -5.07 0.71
CA GLY A 134 5.81 -6.14 1.33
C GLY A 134 6.11 -7.31 0.41
N PRO A 135 6.98 -8.24 0.87
CA PRO A 135 7.46 -9.37 0.08
C PRO A 135 6.35 -10.35 -0.27
N VAL A 136 6.56 -11.08 -1.35
CA VAL A 136 5.61 -12.12 -1.77
C VAL A 136 5.66 -13.27 -0.78
N MET A 137 4.52 -13.57 -0.18
CA MET A 137 4.38 -14.69 0.74
C MET A 137 4.36 -16.01 -0.04
N GLN A 138 4.98 -17.07 0.51
CA GLN A 138 5.08 -18.38 -0.16
C GLN A 138 3.72 -18.88 -0.67
N LYS A 139 2.67 -18.75 0.13
CA LYS A 139 1.31 -19.14 -0.24
C LYS A 139 0.78 -18.41 -1.49
N VAL A 140 1.21 -17.15 -1.70
CA VAL A 140 0.87 -16.39 -2.91
C VAL A 140 1.65 -16.90 -4.11
N LEU A 141 2.95 -17.18 -3.93
CA LEU A 141 3.78 -17.79 -4.97
C LEU A 141 3.20 -19.12 -5.45
N ASP A 142 2.81 -19.99 -4.54
CA ASP A 142 2.25 -21.29 -4.85
C ASP A 142 0.97 -21.18 -5.70
N GLU A 143 0.14 -20.15 -5.46
CA GLU A 143 -1.09 -19.93 -6.22
C GLU A 143 -0.83 -19.29 -7.59
N VAL A 144 0.12 -18.36 -7.72
CA VAL A 144 0.40 -17.65 -8.97
C VAL A 144 1.39 -18.37 -9.88
N ALA A 145 2.22 -19.26 -9.34
CA ALA A 145 3.25 -19.99 -10.07
C ALA A 145 2.76 -20.72 -11.34
N PRO A 146 1.56 -21.33 -11.38
CA PRO A 146 1.07 -21.96 -12.61
C PRO A 146 0.88 -21.00 -13.78
N ARG A 147 0.83 -19.68 -13.53
CA ARG A 147 0.65 -18.66 -14.57
C ARG A 147 1.95 -18.07 -15.09
N THR A 148 3.10 -18.41 -14.47
CA THR A 148 4.33 -17.65 -14.70
C THR A 148 5.56 -18.57 -14.68
N LEU A 149 5.89 -19.12 -15.83
CA LEU A 149 7.22 -19.73 -16.03
C LEU A 149 8.35 -18.70 -15.79
N ASP A 150 8.06 -17.40 -15.93
CA ASP A 150 9.00 -16.30 -15.68
C ASP A 150 9.13 -15.91 -14.21
N THR A 151 8.22 -16.32 -13.33
CA THR A 151 8.30 -16.03 -11.87
C THR A 151 9.32 -16.88 -11.15
N VAL A 152 9.79 -17.99 -11.69
CA VAL A 152 10.88 -18.75 -11.10
C VAL A 152 12.16 -17.91 -11.12
N GLU A 153 12.42 -17.15 -12.17
CA GLU A 153 13.52 -16.19 -12.23
C GLU A 153 13.37 -15.04 -11.23
N LEU A 154 12.16 -14.55 -11.04
CA LEU A 154 11.84 -13.51 -10.04
C LEU A 154 12.04 -13.99 -8.61
N VAL A 155 11.69 -15.21 -8.28
CA VAL A 155 11.94 -15.81 -6.97
C VAL A 155 13.43 -16.02 -6.74
N GLU A 156 14.18 -16.46 -7.74
CA GLU A 156 15.62 -16.63 -7.65
C GLU A 156 16.38 -15.29 -7.66
N SER A 157 15.96 -14.31 -8.45
CA SER A 157 16.57 -12.96 -8.47
C SER A 157 16.24 -12.16 -7.20
N THR A 158 15.08 -12.37 -6.62
CA THR A 158 14.70 -11.79 -5.33
C THR A 158 15.31 -12.54 -4.15
N GLY A 159 15.81 -13.77 -4.34
CA GLY A 159 16.55 -14.53 -3.34
C GLY A 159 17.88 -13.90 -2.91
N ASN A 160 18.43 -12.98 -3.69
CA ASN A 160 19.65 -12.21 -3.39
C ASN A 160 19.42 -10.76 -2.96
N CYS A 161 18.18 -10.23 -3.08
CA CYS A 161 17.80 -8.97 -2.47
C CYS A 161 16.83 -9.29 -1.32
N PRO A 162 17.11 -8.90 -0.08
CA PRO A 162 16.15 -9.10 0.99
C PRO A 162 14.90 -8.35 0.60
N LEU A 163 13.86 -9.08 0.20
CA LEU A 163 12.56 -8.56 -0.26
C LEU A 163 11.92 -7.56 0.73
N THR A 164 12.39 -7.59 1.97
CA THR A 164 12.01 -6.65 3.04
C THR A 164 12.53 -5.23 2.84
N HIS A 165 13.48 -5.00 1.92
CA HIS A 165 14.11 -3.70 1.69
C HIS A 165 13.65 -2.99 0.42
N SER A 166 12.63 -3.52 -0.26
CA SER A 166 12.09 -2.90 -1.48
C SER A 166 11.43 -1.55 -1.20
N ARG A 167 11.25 -0.78 -2.28
CA ARG A 167 10.89 0.63 -2.25
C ARG A 167 9.62 0.90 -3.05
N GLN A 168 8.77 1.79 -2.54
CA GLN A 168 7.55 2.21 -3.21
C GLN A 168 7.42 3.73 -3.15
N TYR A 169 6.95 4.35 -4.22
CA TYR A 169 6.70 5.77 -4.31
C TYR A 169 5.25 6.04 -4.76
N PHE A 170 4.53 6.79 -3.96
CA PHE A 170 3.14 7.16 -4.22
C PHE A 170 3.04 8.68 -4.32
N GLU A 171 2.46 9.19 -5.40
CA GLU A 171 2.29 10.62 -5.64
C GLU A 171 0.85 10.95 -6.00
N ASN A 172 0.25 11.94 -5.33
CA ASN A 172 -1.12 12.42 -5.57
C ASN A 172 -2.17 11.30 -5.51
N CYS A 173 -1.93 10.23 -4.76
CA CYS A 173 -2.86 9.11 -4.66
C CYS A 173 -3.95 9.38 -3.62
N TYR A 174 -5.14 8.83 -3.86
CA TYR A 174 -6.21 8.74 -2.90
C TYR A 174 -6.27 7.30 -2.35
N ILE A 175 -6.04 7.14 -1.03
CA ILE A 175 -6.01 5.83 -0.39
C ILE A 175 -7.07 5.81 0.70
N ARG A 176 -8.01 4.88 0.59
CA ARG A 176 -9.17 4.75 1.48
C ARG A 176 -9.20 3.41 2.18
N GLY A 177 -9.45 3.45 3.50
CA GLY A 177 -9.58 2.24 4.31
C GLY A 177 -10.05 2.54 5.74
N ASP A 178 -9.91 1.55 6.62
CA ASP A 178 -10.23 1.68 8.04
C ASP A 178 -9.15 1.05 8.95
N VAL A 179 -9.08 -0.27 9.09
CA VAL A 179 -8.13 -0.92 9.99
C VAL A 179 -6.85 -1.28 9.24
N ASP A 180 -5.69 -0.79 9.75
CA ASP A 180 -4.35 -1.15 9.26
C ASP A 180 -4.19 -0.99 7.74
N TYR A 181 -4.83 0.01 7.16
CA TYR A 181 -5.10 0.01 5.73
C TYR A 181 -3.89 0.35 4.84
N ILE A 182 -2.76 0.78 5.41
CA ILE A 182 -1.46 0.85 4.75
C ILE A 182 -0.46 0.08 5.62
N PHE A 183 0.03 -1.07 5.14
CA PHE A 183 0.82 -1.94 5.99
C PHE A 183 1.96 -2.64 5.24
N GLY A 184 2.92 -3.16 6.00
CA GLY A 184 4.06 -3.92 5.47
C GLY A 184 5.42 -3.41 5.91
N PRO A 185 6.51 -4.09 5.46
CA PRO A 185 7.88 -3.81 5.89
C PRO A 185 8.64 -2.81 5.02
N TYR A 186 8.13 -2.44 3.84
CA TYR A 186 8.89 -1.71 2.84
C TYR A 186 9.16 -0.25 3.18
N ARG A 187 10.16 0.33 2.52
CA ARG A 187 10.40 1.77 2.46
C ARG A 187 9.42 2.38 1.48
N CYS A 188 8.54 3.23 1.99
CA CYS A 188 7.52 3.85 1.17
C CYS A 188 7.58 5.37 1.35
N TRP A 189 7.50 6.10 0.24
CA TRP A 189 7.30 7.54 0.25
C TRP A 189 5.93 7.87 -0.35
N PHE A 190 5.13 8.59 0.42
CA PHE A 190 3.83 9.09 0.01
C PHE A 190 3.90 10.60 -0.11
N GLU A 191 3.84 11.13 -1.33
CA GLU A 191 3.90 12.56 -1.63
C GLU A 191 2.51 13.09 -1.96
N ASN A 192 2.05 14.11 -1.23
CA ASN A 192 0.79 14.82 -1.52
C ASN A 192 -0.43 13.88 -1.69
N CYS A 193 -0.49 12.80 -0.93
CA CYS A 193 -1.59 11.84 -0.98
C CYS A 193 -2.74 12.23 -0.07
N THR A 194 -3.96 11.85 -0.44
CA THR A 194 -5.13 11.93 0.44
C THR A 194 -5.36 10.56 1.09
N LEU A 195 -5.30 10.52 2.41
CA LEU A 195 -5.54 9.35 3.22
C LEU A 195 -6.93 9.46 3.85
N PHE A 196 -7.87 8.64 3.38
CA PHE A 196 -9.27 8.73 3.77
C PHE A 196 -9.68 7.59 4.71
N MET A 197 -10.10 7.95 5.92
CA MET A 197 -10.58 7.00 6.92
C MET A 197 -12.08 6.75 6.75
N ASN A 198 -12.49 5.49 6.61
CA ASN A 198 -13.90 5.10 6.58
C ASN A 198 -14.61 5.36 7.92
N ALA A 199 -15.94 5.35 7.92
CA ALA A 199 -16.81 5.64 9.08
C ALA A 199 -16.54 4.79 10.32
N ARG A 200 -16.00 3.57 10.15
CA ARG A 200 -15.61 2.69 11.26
C ARG A 200 -14.47 3.25 12.11
N GLY A 201 -13.61 4.09 11.52
CA GLY A 201 -12.34 4.46 12.14
C GLY A 201 -11.33 3.30 12.16
N GLY A 202 -10.18 3.50 12.80
CA GLY A 202 -9.15 2.47 12.89
C GLY A 202 -7.73 3.05 12.81
N TRP A 203 -6.83 2.38 12.11
CA TRP A 203 -5.43 2.76 12.01
C TRP A 203 -5.03 3.02 10.57
N TYR A 204 -4.45 4.19 10.30
CA TYR A 204 -3.88 4.52 9.00
C TYR A 204 -2.77 3.55 8.60
N THR A 205 -1.90 3.19 9.57
CA THR A 205 -0.73 2.38 9.28
C THR A 205 -0.52 1.22 10.26
N ALA A 206 0.01 0.11 9.72
CA ALA A 206 0.52 -1.02 10.49
C ALA A 206 1.89 -1.43 9.91
N ALA A 207 2.93 -0.70 10.27
CA ALA A 207 4.26 -0.95 9.75
C ALA A 207 4.91 -2.19 10.37
N ASN A 208 5.74 -2.88 9.56
CA ASN A 208 6.54 -4.04 9.95
C ASN A 208 8.01 -3.83 9.54
N THR A 209 8.52 -2.65 9.71
CA THR A 209 9.89 -2.30 9.30
C THR A 209 10.91 -3.21 9.97
N PRO A 210 11.87 -3.82 9.23
CA PRO A 210 12.95 -4.60 9.81
C PRO A 210 13.85 -3.78 10.75
N GLU A 211 14.54 -4.45 11.67
CA GLU A 211 15.43 -3.80 12.64
C GLU A 211 16.57 -3.04 11.97
N ASP A 212 17.20 -3.65 10.98
CA ASP A 212 18.33 -3.13 10.23
C ASP A 212 17.96 -2.04 9.20
N GLN A 213 16.66 -1.80 9.00
CA GLN A 213 16.18 -0.82 8.04
C GLN A 213 15.97 0.54 8.71
N PRO A 214 16.73 1.59 8.34
CA PRO A 214 16.62 2.90 8.98
C PRO A 214 15.32 3.63 8.65
N TRP A 215 14.65 3.29 7.54
CA TRP A 215 13.44 3.93 7.06
C TRP A 215 12.31 2.93 6.82
N GLY A 216 11.08 3.39 7.04
CA GLY A 216 9.84 2.65 6.76
C GLY A 216 8.90 3.48 5.89
N MET A 217 7.70 3.75 6.38
CA MET A 217 6.69 4.55 5.67
C MET A 217 6.84 6.03 6.01
N VAL A 218 6.94 6.90 5.01
CA VAL A 218 6.99 8.36 5.17
C VAL A 218 5.87 8.98 4.37
N PHE A 219 5.02 9.74 5.05
CA PHE A 219 3.94 10.53 4.48
C PHE A 219 4.35 12.01 4.49
N HIS A 220 4.50 12.60 3.32
CA HIS A 220 4.94 13.97 3.15
C HIS A 220 3.85 14.80 2.47
N LYS A 221 3.45 15.89 3.12
CA LYS A 221 2.39 16.81 2.64
C LYS A 221 1.07 16.08 2.33
N CYS A 222 0.80 14.98 3.03
CA CYS A 222 -0.44 14.24 2.87
C CYS A 222 -1.57 14.88 3.67
N ARG A 223 -2.79 14.70 3.18
CA ARG A 223 -4.00 15.08 3.89
C ARG A 223 -4.65 13.86 4.53
N LEU A 224 -4.84 13.89 5.85
CA LEU A 224 -5.57 12.90 6.60
C LEU A 224 -6.99 13.39 6.82
N THR A 225 -7.94 12.80 6.12
CA THR A 225 -9.36 13.15 6.19
C THR A 225 -10.22 11.88 6.32
N GLY A 226 -11.50 12.01 6.59
CA GLY A 226 -12.36 10.84 6.75
C GLY A 226 -13.78 11.16 7.15
N GLU A 227 -14.56 10.11 7.34
CA GLU A 227 -15.97 10.15 7.76
C GLU A 227 -16.19 9.48 9.12
N CYS A 228 -15.14 8.98 9.79
CA CYS A 228 -15.27 8.42 11.13
C CYS A 228 -15.46 9.54 12.18
N ALA A 229 -15.90 9.13 13.38
CA ALA A 229 -16.08 10.05 14.48
C ALA A 229 -14.76 10.73 14.91
N GLU A 230 -14.88 11.86 15.58
CA GLU A 230 -13.75 12.61 16.12
C GLU A 230 -12.86 11.72 17.00
N GLY A 231 -11.54 11.72 16.73
CA GLY A 231 -10.55 10.97 17.48
C GLY A 231 -10.47 9.47 17.16
N GLU A 232 -11.28 8.93 16.23
CA GLU A 232 -11.31 7.51 15.91
C GLU A 232 -10.27 7.08 14.86
N GLY A 233 -9.62 7.99 14.16
CA GLY A 233 -8.56 7.74 13.20
C GLY A 233 -7.18 7.78 13.84
N LYS A 234 -6.57 6.62 14.14
CA LYS A 234 -5.24 6.52 14.75
C LYS A 234 -4.15 6.54 13.67
N LEU A 235 -3.04 7.27 13.90
CA LEU A 235 -1.95 7.39 12.92
C LEU A 235 -1.32 6.04 12.56
N GLY A 236 -1.28 5.12 13.51
CA GLY A 236 -0.78 3.78 13.26
C GLY A 236 -0.53 2.99 14.53
N ARG A 237 -0.16 1.73 14.34
CA ARG A 237 0.27 0.82 15.41
C ARG A 237 1.40 -0.11 14.91
N PRO A 238 2.31 -0.58 15.76
CA PRO A 238 3.46 -1.37 15.32
C PRO A 238 3.04 -2.83 15.09
N TRP A 239 2.87 -3.23 13.82
CA TRP A 239 2.64 -4.65 13.52
C TRP A 239 3.81 -5.54 13.94
N ARG A 240 5.04 -4.98 13.97
CA ARG A 240 6.24 -5.61 14.54
C ARG A 240 7.06 -4.57 15.31
N GLN A 241 7.98 -5.08 16.13
CA GLN A 241 8.77 -4.34 17.13
C GLN A 241 9.47 -3.09 16.58
N TYR A 242 9.97 -3.13 15.35
CA TYR A 242 10.79 -2.06 14.77
C TYR A 242 10.01 -1.19 13.77
N ALA A 243 8.68 -1.20 13.86
CA ALA A 243 7.81 -0.40 13.03
C ALA A 243 8.27 1.06 12.95
N ARG A 244 8.35 1.61 11.73
CA ARG A 244 8.71 3.01 11.50
C ARG A 244 7.73 3.68 10.56
N THR A 245 7.11 4.75 11.05
CA THR A 245 6.16 5.58 10.30
C THR A 245 6.33 7.04 10.65
N LEU A 246 6.48 7.91 9.66
CA LEU A 246 6.64 9.35 9.85
C LEU A 246 5.59 10.12 9.05
N PHE A 247 4.97 11.11 9.70
CA PHE A 247 4.09 12.10 9.05
C PHE A 247 4.78 13.46 9.04
N MET A 248 5.08 13.96 7.83
CA MET A 248 5.87 15.17 7.59
C MET A 248 5.02 16.22 6.89
N GLU A 249 4.83 17.39 7.47
CA GLU A 249 4.02 18.50 6.90
C GLU A 249 2.59 18.06 6.49
N CYS A 250 2.03 17.04 7.15
CA CYS A 250 0.69 16.55 6.86
C CYS A 250 -0.40 17.41 7.48
N ASP A 251 -1.54 17.51 6.80
CA ASP A 251 -2.74 18.17 7.31
C ASP A 251 -3.69 17.13 7.91
N MET A 252 -4.14 17.36 9.17
CA MET A 252 -4.89 16.38 9.96
C MET A 252 -6.23 16.93 10.41
N ASP A 253 -7.32 16.37 9.88
CA ASP A 253 -8.69 16.73 10.24
C ASP A 253 -9.07 16.22 11.66
N GLU A 254 -10.23 16.65 12.18
CA GLU A 254 -10.68 16.40 13.56
C GLU A 254 -10.84 14.91 13.94
N HIS A 255 -11.09 14.05 12.96
CA HIS A 255 -11.24 12.61 13.20
C HIS A 255 -9.91 11.90 13.58
N VAL A 256 -8.74 12.55 13.37
CA VAL A 256 -7.46 12.00 13.79
C VAL A 256 -7.39 11.98 15.33
N SER A 257 -6.92 10.86 15.90
CA SER A 257 -6.80 10.68 17.35
C SER A 257 -5.85 11.72 17.97
N PRO A 258 -6.23 12.39 19.07
CA PRO A 258 -5.32 13.24 19.83
C PRO A 258 -4.07 12.52 20.31
N GLN A 259 -4.18 11.20 20.55
CA GLN A 259 -3.08 10.35 20.96
C GLN A 259 -2.09 10.04 19.83
N GLY A 260 -2.50 10.23 18.57
CA GLY A 260 -1.69 9.94 17.39
C GLY A 260 -1.52 8.45 17.16
N PHE A 261 -0.31 7.91 17.39
CA PHE A 261 -0.04 6.48 17.32
C PHE A 261 -0.53 5.76 18.59
N HIS A 262 -0.82 4.46 18.44
CA HIS A 262 -1.25 3.56 19.51
C HIS A 262 -0.37 2.32 19.55
N ASP A 263 -0.25 1.72 20.73
CA ASP A 263 0.40 0.42 20.88
C ASP A 263 -0.40 -0.66 20.16
N TRP A 264 0.30 -1.71 19.78
CA TRP A 264 -0.33 -2.92 19.29
C TRP A 264 -0.74 -3.78 20.48
N GLU A 265 -2.03 -3.98 20.62
CA GLU A 265 -2.61 -4.87 21.63
C GLU A 265 -3.45 -5.92 20.90
N ASN A 266 -2.96 -7.13 20.82
CA ASN A 266 -3.67 -8.21 20.13
C ASN A 266 -3.35 -9.56 20.80
N TRP A 267 -4.03 -10.60 20.37
CA TRP A 267 -3.86 -11.98 20.88
C TRP A 267 -2.42 -12.51 20.79
N ASP A 268 -1.59 -11.96 19.90
CA ASP A 268 -0.19 -12.33 19.70
C ASP A 268 0.80 -11.48 20.53
N GLY A 269 0.30 -10.64 21.44
CA GLY A 269 1.07 -9.86 22.39
C GLY A 269 0.91 -8.35 22.27
N ILE A 270 1.68 -7.63 23.10
CA ILE A 270 1.75 -6.17 23.12
C ILE A 270 3.07 -5.73 22.47
N ARG A 271 3.00 -4.71 21.63
CA ARG A 271 4.16 -4.00 21.08
C ARG A 271 3.94 -2.51 21.24
N GLU A 272 4.85 -1.86 21.93
CA GLU A 272 4.76 -0.43 22.19
C GLU A 272 5.27 0.38 21.01
N ILE A 273 4.67 1.57 20.82
CA ILE A 273 5.22 2.59 19.96
C ILE A 273 6.60 3.00 20.46
N THR A 274 7.51 3.20 19.53
CA THR A 274 8.87 3.68 19.80
C THR A 274 9.11 5.04 19.14
N ASP A 275 10.26 5.65 19.39
CA ASP A 275 10.72 6.87 18.75
C ASP A 275 11.02 6.72 17.23
N ARG A 276 10.78 5.54 16.69
CA ARG A 276 10.79 5.28 15.24
C ARG A 276 9.52 5.79 14.54
N CYS A 277 8.44 6.03 15.31
CA CYS A 277 7.19 6.60 14.81
C CYS A 277 7.08 8.06 15.25
N GLY A 278 6.72 8.96 14.34
CA GLY A 278 6.73 10.39 14.68
C GLY A 278 6.10 11.33 13.66
N GLU A 279 6.15 12.60 14.01
CA GLU A 279 5.58 13.72 13.26
C GLU A 279 6.54 14.89 13.21
N TRP A 280 6.41 15.69 12.12
CA TRP A 280 7.08 16.98 11.98
C TRP A 280 6.21 17.98 11.23
N ARG A 281 6.02 19.17 11.81
CA ARG A 281 5.27 20.31 11.24
C ARG A 281 3.90 19.93 10.65
N THR A 282 3.20 19.01 11.30
CA THR A 282 1.81 18.71 10.96
C THR A 282 0.90 19.91 11.21
N THR A 283 -0.17 20.05 10.42
CA THR A 283 -1.13 21.13 10.44
C THR A 283 -2.57 20.63 10.62
N GLY A 284 -3.52 21.54 10.68
CA GLY A 284 -4.95 21.21 10.82
C GLY A 284 -5.42 21.08 12.27
N PRO A 285 -6.69 20.75 12.49
CA PRO A 285 -7.31 20.67 13.81
C PRO A 285 -6.62 19.73 14.80
N ARG A 286 -5.92 18.71 14.29
CA ARG A 286 -5.17 17.72 15.11
C ARG A 286 -3.66 17.86 15.05
N ALA A 287 -3.17 19.05 14.76
CA ALA A 287 -1.73 19.38 14.78
C ALA A 287 -1.12 19.45 16.19
N ASP A 288 -1.94 19.63 17.24
CA ASP A 288 -1.45 19.68 18.61
C ASP A 288 -0.88 18.33 19.05
N GLN A 289 0.44 18.32 19.28
CA GLN A 289 1.15 17.10 19.70
C GLN A 289 1.28 17.00 21.23
N SER A 290 0.62 17.84 22.02
CA SER A 290 0.73 17.81 23.49
C SER A 290 0.18 16.53 24.13
N THR A 291 -0.80 15.91 23.47
CA THR A 291 -1.51 14.71 23.92
C THR A 291 -1.07 13.42 23.20
N ARG A 292 -0.04 13.50 22.35
CA ARG A 292 0.47 12.33 21.63
C ARG A 292 1.02 11.25 22.55
N HIS A 293 1.07 10.03 22.04
CA HIS A 293 1.69 8.90 22.75
C HIS A 293 3.09 9.27 23.28
N PRO A 294 3.43 8.98 24.54
CA PRO A 294 4.68 9.46 25.15
C PRO A 294 5.95 9.01 24.45
N ASN A 295 5.94 7.84 23.82
CA ASN A 295 7.08 7.30 23.07
C ASN A 295 7.13 7.80 21.62
N GLN A 296 6.07 8.48 21.14
CA GLN A 296 6.07 9.03 19.79
C GLN A 296 7.08 10.16 19.64
N LYS A 297 7.86 10.13 18.57
CA LYS A 297 8.87 11.12 18.27
C LYS A 297 8.26 12.44 17.75
N ARG A 298 8.69 13.55 18.32
CA ARG A 298 8.58 14.87 17.70
C ARG A 298 9.92 15.18 17.07
N LEU A 299 9.99 15.18 15.74
CA LEU A 299 11.25 15.40 15.06
C LEU A 299 11.69 16.88 15.21
N THR A 300 12.97 17.08 15.44
CA THR A 300 13.62 18.38 15.30
C THR A 300 13.81 18.74 13.81
N ASP A 301 14.03 20.01 13.50
CA ASP A 301 14.31 20.44 12.13
C ASP A 301 15.56 19.76 11.54
N ALA A 302 16.56 19.47 12.37
CA ALA A 302 17.77 18.76 11.95
C ALA A 302 17.47 17.29 11.58
N GLU A 303 16.67 16.59 12.39
CA GLU A 303 16.25 15.21 12.07
C GLU A 303 15.34 15.17 10.84
N ALA A 304 14.44 16.13 10.71
CA ALA A 304 13.55 16.24 9.57
C ALA A 304 14.30 16.51 8.25
N ALA A 305 15.41 17.24 8.28
CA ALA A 305 16.25 17.49 7.12
C ALA A 305 16.87 16.22 6.52
N GLU A 306 17.02 15.15 7.32
CA GLU A 306 17.49 13.85 6.86
C GLU A 306 16.38 13.01 6.20
N VAL A 307 15.10 13.38 6.40
CA VAL A 307 13.95 12.67 5.84
C VAL A 307 13.68 13.17 4.42
N THR A 308 14.47 12.69 3.47
CA THR A 308 14.33 13.03 2.05
C THR A 308 13.95 11.81 1.24
N VAL A 309 13.34 12.00 0.06
CA VAL A 309 13.02 10.91 -0.87
C VAL A 309 14.25 10.03 -1.11
N GLU A 310 15.40 10.66 -1.39
CA GLU A 310 16.65 9.96 -1.68
C GLU A 310 17.15 9.12 -0.49
N ASN A 311 17.12 9.66 0.73
CA ASN A 311 17.55 8.93 1.93
C ASN A 311 16.58 7.78 2.26
N VAL A 312 15.28 8.07 2.24
CA VAL A 312 14.24 7.08 2.57
C VAL A 312 14.24 5.93 1.56
N LEU A 313 14.34 6.25 0.27
CA LEU A 313 14.34 5.27 -0.81
C LEU A 313 15.74 4.78 -1.19
N ASN A 314 16.72 4.94 -0.28
CA ASN A 314 18.07 4.40 -0.41
C ASN A 314 18.73 4.73 -1.76
N GLY A 315 18.79 6.01 -2.08
CA GLY A 315 19.41 6.54 -3.29
C GLY A 315 18.56 6.45 -4.56
N TRP A 316 17.42 5.76 -4.51
CA TRP A 316 16.50 5.75 -5.64
C TRP A 316 15.71 7.06 -5.72
N LYS A 317 15.75 7.69 -6.90
CA LYS A 317 15.01 8.91 -7.23
C LYS A 317 13.93 8.52 -8.23
N PRO A 318 12.65 8.42 -7.80
CA PRO A 318 11.55 8.21 -8.75
C PRO A 318 11.53 9.36 -9.74
N GLU A 319 11.62 9.07 -11.03
CA GLU A 319 11.48 10.10 -12.06
C GLU A 319 10.02 10.53 -12.13
N GLY A 320 9.82 11.85 -12.09
CA GLY A 320 8.52 12.50 -12.12
C GLY A 320 7.82 12.41 -13.48
#